data_7ec0771561524f5f807ed368e65f8e38
#
_entry.id   7ec0771561524f5f807ed368e65f8e38
#
_cell.length_a   1.000
_cell.length_b   1.000
_cell.length_c   1.000
_cell.angle_alpha   90.00
_cell.angle_beta   90.00
_cell.angle_gamma   90.00
#
_symmetry.space_group_name_H-M   'P 1'
#
loop_
_entity.id
_entity.type
_entity.pdbx_description
1 polymer ?
#
loop_
_entity_poly.entity_id
_entity_poly.type
_entity_poly.pdbx_seq_one_letter_code
_entity_poly.pdbx_strand_id
1 'polypeptide(L)'
;MFRYSSDLVSNIAAANEVQCRTQNEFVKRILLEDDAIGDIARIRQEVLFIEEFFNIDLSRYMEYSGQLELTKNYLYRWKKSTVRDYDEFIHPEKKASRLEKEKARKSRKPQKQ
;
A
#
# COMPACT_ATOMS: atom_id res chain seq x y z
N MET A 1 -15.75 10.85 -9.74
CA MET A 1 -15.51 9.64 -8.93
C MET A 1 -14.74 8.59 -9.69
N PHE A 2 -15.15 8.26 -10.89
CA PHE A 2 -14.47 7.23 -11.70
C PHE A 2 -13.04 7.57 -12.08
N ARG A 3 -12.71 8.87 -12.23
CA ARG A 3 -11.37 9.32 -12.59
C ARG A 3 -10.31 8.87 -11.60
N TYR A 4 -10.53 9.09 -10.30
CA TYR A 4 -9.54 8.75 -9.27
C TYR A 4 -9.44 7.24 -9.03
N SER A 5 -10.53 6.51 -9.23
CA SER A 5 -10.49 5.04 -9.17
C SER A 5 -9.64 4.47 -10.30
N SER A 6 -9.77 5.03 -11.53
CA SER A 6 -8.96 4.65 -12.67
C SER A 6 -7.50 5.01 -12.46
N ASP A 7 -7.23 6.22 -11.93
CA ASP A 7 -5.88 6.67 -11.61
C ASP A 7 -5.23 5.77 -10.54
N LEU A 8 -5.99 5.38 -9.53
CA LEU A 8 -5.52 4.46 -8.49
C LEU A 8 -5.04 3.14 -9.09
N VAL A 9 -5.86 2.51 -9.93
CA VAL A 9 -5.51 1.24 -10.58
C VAL A 9 -4.30 1.41 -11.47
N SER A 10 -4.24 2.49 -12.26
CA SER A 10 -3.13 2.79 -13.15
C SER A 10 -1.83 3.01 -12.38
N ASN A 11 -1.87 3.74 -11.27
CA ASN A 11 -0.70 4.01 -10.45
C ASN A 11 -0.19 2.73 -9.78
N ILE A 12 -1.08 1.87 -9.30
CA ILE A 12 -0.70 0.57 -8.73
C ILE A 12 -0.05 -0.31 -9.80
N ALA A 13 -0.66 -0.42 -10.98
CA ALA A 13 -0.13 -1.22 -12.07
C ALA A 13 1.24 -0.71 -12.52
N ALA A 14 1.37 0.61 -12.71
CA ALA A 14 2.63 1.22 -13.11
C ALA A 14 3.73 1.00 -12.06
N ALA A 15 3.41 1.16 -10.77
CA ALA A 15 4.37 0.92 -9.70
C ALA A 15 4.82 -0.54 -9.67
N ASN A 16 3.89 -1.46 -9.88
CA ASN A 16 4.19 -2.89 -9.85
C ASN A 16 5.10 -3.33 -11.01
N GLU A 17 5.11 -2.61 -12.12
CA GLU A 17 5.99 -2.87 -13.25
C GLU A 17 7.42 -2.36 -13.05
N VAL A 18 7.63 -1.43 -12.12
CA VAL A 18 8.96 -0.85 -11.87
C VAL A 18 9.81 -1.83 -11.07
N GLN A 19 10.93 -2.24 -11.63
CA GLN A 19 11.91 -3.06 -10.94
C GLN A 19 12.87 -2.16 -10.18
N CYS A 20 12.92 -2.28 -8.85
CA CYS A 20 13.74 -1.43 -8.00
C CYS A 20 15.20 -1.89 -7.97
N ARG A 21 15.89 -1.78 -9.11
CA ARG A 21 17.31 -2.15 -9.24
C ARG A 21 18.26 -0.96 -9.20
N THR A 22 17.71 0.24 -9.44
CA THR A 22 18.47 1.48 -9.38
C THR A 22 17.76 2.46 -8.46
N GLN A 23 18.51 3.47 -8.00
CA GLN A 23 17.92 4.51 -7.15
C GLN A 23 16.79 5.25 -7.88
N ASN A 24 16.95 5.53 -9.17
CA ASN A 24 15.94 6.22 -9.96
C ASN A 24 14.65 5.38 -10.07
N GLU A 25 14.78 4.08 -10.30
CA GLU A 25 13.64 3.16 -10.34
C GLU A 25 12.94 3.09 -8.98
N PHE A 26 13.70 3.02 -7.89
CA PHE A 26 13.15 3.01 -6.55
C PHE A 26 12.33 4.28 -6.28
N VAL A 27 12.90 5.46 -6.58
CA VAL A 27 12.20 6.74 -6.39
C VAL A 27 10.93 6.78 -7.23
N LYS A 28 10.99 6.34 -8.48
CA LYS A 28 9.82 6.29 -9.38
C LYS A 28 8.71 5.42 -8.80
N ARG A 29 9.05 4.23 -8.31
CA ARG A 29 8.06 3.33 -7.72
C ARG A 29 7.43 3.94 -6.46
N ILE A 30 8.23 4.54 -5.59
CA ILE A 30 7.73 5.22 -4.37
C ILE A 30 6.78 6.35 -4.73
N LEU A 31 7.09 7.17 -5.73
CA LEU A 31 6.22 8.25 -6.17
C LEU A 31 4.88 7.71 -6.70
N LEU A 32 4.91 6.62 -7.46
CA LEU A 32 3.68 5.99 -7.96
C LEU A 32 2.84 5.40 -6.82
N GLU A 33 3.49 4.80 -5.83
CA GLU A 33 2.80 4.28 -4.64
C GLU A 33 2.20 5.43 -3.82
N ASP A 34 2.92 6.53 -3.65
CA ASP A 34 2.40 7.72 -2.96
C ASP A 34 1.23 8.36 -3.71
N ASP A 35 1.28 8.40 -5.05
CA ASP A 35 0.17 8.88 -5.87
C ASP A 35 -1.07 7.99 -5.68
N ALA A 36 -0.89 6.67 -5.62
CA ALA A 36 -1.99 5.74 -5.35
C ALA A 36 -2.61 5.99 -3.97
N ILE A 37 -1.79 6.22 -2.95
CA ILE A 37 -2.27 6.54 -1.60
C ILE A 37 -3.06 7.87 -1.62
N GLY A 38 -2.56 8.87 -2.34
CA GLY A 38 -3.25 10.14 -2.51
C GLY A 38 -4.60 9.99 -3.22
N ASP A 39 -4.69 9.09 -4.20
CA ASP A 39 -5.95 8.79 -4.89
C ASP A 39 -7.02 8.25 -3.94
N ILE A 40 -6.64 7.45 -2.95
CA ILE A 40 -7.58 6.96 -1.92
C ILE A 40 -8.22 8.13 -1.17
N ALA A 41 -7.43 9.12 -0.78
CA ALA A 41 -7.95 10.31 -0.08
C ALA A 41 -8.93 11.09 -0.95
N ARG A 42 -8.63 11.24 -2.24
CA ARG A 42 -9.50 11.93 -3.21
C ARG A 42 -10.81 11.17 -3.41
N ILE A 43 -10.75 9.86 -3.55
CA ILE A 43 -11.94 9.01 -3.67
C ILE A 43 -12.82 9.14 -2.43
N ARG A 44 -12.22 9.16 -1.24
CA ARG A 44 -12.95 9.35 0.02
C ARG A 44 -13.69 10.68 0.04
N GLN A 45 -13.05 11.76 -0.39
CA GLN A 45 -13.68 13.09 -0.47
C GLN A 45 -14.85 13.10 -1.45
N GLU A 46 -14.71 12.44 -2.59
CA GLU A 46 -15.79 12.33 -3.57
C GLU A 46 -16.97 11.53 -3.04
N VAL A 47 -16.72 10.44 -2.33
CA VAL A 47 -17.76 9.63 -1.71
C VAL A 47 -18.52 10.44 -0.66
N LEU A 48 -17.78 11.22 0.16
CA LEU A 48 -18.38 12.12 1.15
C LEU A 48 -19.25 13.19 0.48
N PHE A 49 -18.78 13.78 -0.61
CA PHE A 49 -19.55 14.76 -1.39
C PHE A 49 -20.85 14.15 -1.93
N ILE A 50 -20.77 12.95 -2.50
CA ILE A 50 -21.95 12.24 -3.02
C ILE A 50 -22.93 11.95 -1.89
N GLU A 51 -22.47 11.52 -0.72
CA GLU A 51 -23.30 11.27 0.45
C GLU A 51 -24.07 12.53 0.85
N GLU A 52 -23.39 13.68 0.93
CA GLU A 52 -24.01 14.94 1.31
C GLU A 52 -25.07 15.42 0.29
N PHE A 53 -24.78 15.30 -1.01
CA PHE A 53 -25.65 15.84 -2.05
C PHE A 53 -26.75 14.90 -2.49
N PHE A 54 -26.52 13.59 -2.43
CA PHE A 54 -27.46 12.60 -2.93
C PHE A 54 -28.12 11.78 -1.82
N ASN A 55 -27.83 12.13 -0.55
CA ASN A 55 -28.47 11.52 0.62
C ASN A 55 -28.39 10.00 0.59
N ILE A 56 -27.20 9.47 0.33
CA ILE A 56 -26.94 8.04 0.29
C ILE A 56 -27.05 7.47 1.71
N ASP A 57 -27.52 6.23 1.81
CA ASP A 57 -27.60 5.49 3.05
C ASP A 57 -26.27 5.51 3.81
N LEU A 58 -26.32 5.93 5.08
CA LEU A 58 -25.16 6.05 5.94
C LEU A 58 -24.40 4.71 6.08
N SER A 59 -25.11 3.59 6.11
CA SER A 59 -24.47 2.29 6.23
C SER A 59 -23.62 1.96 5.00
N ARG A 60 -24.07 2.32 3.81
CA ARG A 60 -23.28 2.17 2.58
C ARG A 60 -22.06 3.09 2.59
N TYR A 61 -22.23 4.33 3.03
CA TYR A 61 -21.12 5.26 3.14
C TYR A 61 -20.04 4.72 4.09
N MET A 62 -20.44 4.20 5.25
CA MET A 62 -19.50 3.63 6.22
C MET A 62 -18.80 2.39 5.68
N GLU A 63 -19.51 1.55 4.92
CA GLU A 63 -18.93 0.38 4.28
C GLU A 63 -17.86 0.78 3.27
N TYR A 64 -18.15 1.72 2.37
CA TYR A 64 -17.16 2.21 1.40
C TYR A 64 -15.96 2.86 2.08
N SER A 65 -16.20 3.67 3.11
CA SER A 65 -15.12 4.31 3.88
C SER A 65 -14.23 3.27 4.56
N GLY A 66 -14.82 2.21 5.09
CA GLY A 66 -14.07 1.10 5.69
C GLY A 66 -13.21 0.37 4.66
N GLN A 67 -13.74 0.10 3.47
CA GLN A 67 -12.99 -0.53 2.39
C GLN A 67 -11.84 0.35 1.90
N LEU A 68 -12.05 1.66 1.79
CA LEU A 68 -11.00 2.61 1.42
C LEU A 68 -9.90 2.64 2.47
N GLU A 69 -10.26 2.60 3.74
CA GLU A 69 -9.29 2.57 4.84
C GLU A 69 -8.43 1.30 4.79
N LEU A 70 -9.04 0.13 4.54
CA LEU A 70 -8.31 -1.12 4.38
C LEU A 70 -7.36 -1.07 3.19
N THR A 71 -7.82 -0.54 2.05
CA THR A 71 -6.99 -0.39 0.86
C THR A 71 -5.81 0.54 1.13
N LYS A 72 -6.05 1.66 1.81
CA LYS A 72 -4.99 2.58 2.21
C LYS A 72 -3.93 1.87 3.07
N ASN A 73 -4.36 1.07 4.03
CA ASN A 73 -3.45 0.33 4.90
C ASN A 73 -2.61 -0.68 4.12
N TYR A 74 -3.20 -1.38 3.14
CA TYR A 74 -2.46 -2.27 2.25
C TYR A 74 -1.41 -1.51 1.43
N LEU A 75 -1.75 -0.34 0.91
CA LEU A 75 -0.81 0.48 0.13
C LEU A 75 0.35 0.96 0.99
N TYR A 76 0.11 1.36 2.23
CA TYR A 76 1.17 1.73 3.15
C TYR A 76 2.10 0.56 3.48
N ARG A 77 1.55 -0.63 3.69
CA ARG A 77 2.35 -1.84 3.91
C ARG A 77 3.18 -2.19 2.68
N TRP A 78 2.58 -2.06 1.50
CA TRP A 78 3.29 -2.29 0.25
C TRP A 78 4.45 -1.32 0.07
N LYS A 79 4.22 -0.04 0.38
CA LYS A 79 5.27 0.97 0.35
C LYS A 79 6.42 0.61 1.30
N LYS A 80 6.10 0.21 2.53
CA LYS A 80 7.10 -0.25 3.50
C LYS A 80 7.89 -1.44 2.96
N SER A 81 7.22 -2.39 2.33
CA SER A 81 7.89 -3.54 1.71
C SER A 81 8.81 -3.11 0.58
N THR A 82 8.41 -2.15 -0.25
CA THR A 82 9.24 -1.60 -1.32
C THR A 82 10.52 -0.99 -0.75
N VAL A 83 10.40 -0.17 0.29
CA VAL A 83 11.56 0.45 0.95
C VAL A 83 12.48 -0.61 1.53
N ARG A 84 11.93 -1.59 2.23
CA ARG A 84 12.70 -2.67 2.83
C ARG A 84 13.42 -3.49 1.76
N ASP A 85 12.70 -3.90 0.72
CA ASP A 85 13.25 -4.76 -0.32
C ASP A 85 14.37 -4.06 -1.09
N TYR A 86 14.22 -2.77 -1.36
CA TYR A 86 15.28 -1.99 -1.99
C TYR A 86 16.50 -1.85 -1.08
N ASP A 87 16.29 -1.55 0.19
CA ASP A 87 17.37 -1.44 1.16
C ASP A 87 18.15 -2.77 1.27
N GLU A 88 17.44 -3.90 1.29
CA GLU A 88 18.06 -5.23 1.30
C GLU A 88 18.73 -5.57 -0.02
N PHE A 89 18.24 -5.04 -1.13
CA PHE A 89 18.88 -5.23 -2.43
C PHE A 89 20.26 -4.57 -2.50
N ILE A 90 20.38 -3.33 -1.98
CA ILE A 90 21.66 -2.63 -1.93
C ILE A 90 22.54 -3.06 -0.75
N HIS A 91 21.94 -3.70 0.25
CA HIS A 91 22.63 -4.22 1.43
C HIS A 91 22.21 -5.69 1.69
N PRO A 92 22.74 -6.66 0.90
CA PRO A 92 22.31 -8.06 1.04
C PRO A 92 22.47 -8.65 2.44
N GLU A 93 23.43 -8.16 3.20
CA GLU A 93 23.66 -8.58 4.59
C GLU A 93 22.45 -8.30 5.49
N LYS A 94 21.69 -7.24 5.23
CA LYS A 94 20.47 -6.91 5.97
C LYS A 94 19.39 -7.95 5.76
N LYS A 95 19.25 -8.44 4.53
CA LYS A 95 18.28 -9.50 4.21
C LYS A 95 18.62 -10.79 4.92
N ALA A 96 19.88 -11.19 4.90
CA ALA A 96 20.35 -12.40 5.61
C ALA A 96 20.08 -12.29 7.11
N SER A 97 20.40 -11.14 7.72
CA SER A 97 20.16 -10.87 9.13
C SER A 97 18.67 -10.93 9.47
N ARG A 98 17.81 -10.37 8.63
CA ARG A 98 16.37 -10.41 8.82
C ARG A 98 15.84 -11.84 8.79
N LEU A 99 16.27 -12.62 7.81
CA LEU A 99 15.85 -14.02 7.67
C LEU A 99 16.29 -14.87 8.85
N GLU A 100 17.49 -14.63 9.38
CA GLU A 100 17.97 -15.30 10.58
C GLU A 100 17.12 -14.95 11.80
N LYS A 101 16.78 -13.68 11.97
CA LYS A 101 15.90 -13.23 13.06
C LYS A 101 14.52 -13.85 12.97
N GLU A 102 13.98 -13.96 11.76
CA GLU A 102 12.68 -14.61 11.56
C GLU A 102 12.71 -16.09 11.90
N LYS A 103 13.77 -16.79 11.49
CA LYS A 103 13.98 -18.21 11.85
C LYS A 103 14.08 -18.38 13.36
N ALA A 104 14.87 -17.54 14.02
CA ALA A 104 15.02 -17.58 15.47
C ALA A 104 13.69 -17.33 16.18
N ARG A 105 12.90 -16.36 15.69
CA ARG A 105 11.58 -16.07 16.24
C ARG A 105 10.61 -17.23 16.07
N LYS A 106 10.60 -17.86 14.88
CA LYS A 106 9.74 -19.01 14.62
C LYS A 106 10.10 -20.22 15.46
N SER A 107 11.41 -20.45 15.68
CA SER A 107 11.88 -21.58 16.51
C SER A 107 11.62 -21.34 18.00
N ARG A 108 11.49 -20.07 18.44
CA ARG A 108 11.20 -19.72 19.84
C ARG A 108 9.72 -19.71 20.17
N LYS A 109 8.84 -19.74 19.18
CA LYS A 109 7.41 -19.82 19.46
C LYS A 109 7.10 -21.15 20.11
N PRO A 110 6.48 -21.17 21.32
CA PRO A 110 6.06 -22.41 21.91
C PRO A 110 5.11 -23.13 20.95
N GLN A 111 5.39 -24.40 20.70
CA GLN A 111 4.48 -25.23 19.95
C GLN A 111 3.16 -25.28 20.70
N LYS A 112 2.12 -24.78 20.07
CA LYS A 112 0.77 -24.95 20.60
C LYS A 112 0.42 -26.43 20.50
N GLN A 113 0.36 -27.05 21.63
CA GLN A 113 -0.18 -28.40 21.72
C GLN A 113 -1.69 -28.38 21.64
#